data_d48b3af5a2b9b3628053bb0b0ddce865
#
_entry.id   d48b3af5a2b9b3628053bb0b0ddce865
#
_cell.length_a   1.000
_cell.length_b   1.000
_cell.length_c   1.000
_cell.angle_alpha   90.00
_cell.angle_beta   90.00
_cell.angle_gamma   90.00
#
_symmetry.space_group_name_H-M   'P 1'
#
loop_
_entity.id
_entity.type
_entity.pdbx_description
1 polymer ?
#
loop_
_entity_poly.entity_id
_entity_poly.type
_entity_poly.pdbx_seq_one_letter_code
_entity_poly.pdbx_strand_id
1 'polypeptide(L)'
;MKKLVLFTFLFSTLLFASGFDSEDGAPIRQGVHIEWYRTIAPGRDGEAIFVWSDTRYGMRNIFAHKVNQDGEFLWGETGAVVTDLPGRQEDPVAIADGIGGVFIGWVDYRFDAEGDIFIQHLDWDGNILLDENGIALAQV
;
A
#
# COMPACT_ATOMS: atom_id res chain seq x y z
N MET A 1 -27.83 21.67 -51.15
CA MET A 1 -26.96 22.16 -50.07
C MET A 1 -27.04 21.16 -48.93
N LYS A 2 -25.97 20.32 -48.74
CA LYS A 2 -25.89 19.32 -47.68
C LYS A 2 -25.23 19.99 -46.48
N LYS A 3 -25.92 20.06 -45.35
CA LYS A 3 -25.36 20.54 -44.07
C LYS A 3 -24.47 19.45 -43.51
N LEU A 4 -23.15 19.73 -43.39
CA LEU A 4 -22.18 18.91 -42.67
C LEU A 4 -22.35 19.15 -41.16
N VAL A 5 -22.82 18.16 -40.46
CA VAL A 5 -22.87 18.20 -38.98
C VAL A 5 -21.53 17.71 -38.48
N LEU A 6 -20.73 18.62 -37.98
CA LEU A 6 -19.45 18.33 -37.35
C LEU A 6 -19.71 17.84 -35.92
N PHE A 7 -19.55 16.54 -35.65
CA PHE A 7 -19.55 16.00 -34.30
C PHE A 7 -18.18 16.28 -33.68
N THR A 8 -18.13 17.26 -32.83
CA THR A 8 -16.97 17.49 -31.98
C THR A 8 -17.00 16.47 -30.83
N PHE A 9 -16.19 15.44 -30.91
CA PHE A 9 -15.90 14.59 -29.79
C PHE A 9 -15.09 15.40 -28.78
N LEU A 10 -15.71 15.82 -27.68
CA LEU A 10 -15.01 16.32 -26.51
C LEU A 10 -14.34 15.11 -25.85
N PHE A 11 -13.06 14.91 -26.13
CA PHE A 11 -12.23 14.10 -25.27
C PHE A 11 -12.06 14.87 -23.95
N SER A 12 -12.83 14.49 -22.92
CA SER A 12 -12.49 14.86 -21.57
C SER A 12 -11.22 14.08 -21.22
N THR A 13 -10.07 14.72 -21.39
CA THR A 13 -8.85 14.27 -20.71
C THR A 13 -9.13 14.39 -19.23
N LEU A 14 -9.41 13.27 -18.55
CA LEU A 14 -9.24 13.21 -17.11
C LEU A 14 -7.77 13.51 -16.86
N LEU A 15 -7.47 14.74 -16.48
CA LEU A 15 -6.21 15.06 -15.83
C LEU A 15 -6.24 14.29 -14.50
N PHE A 16 -5.51 13.19 -14.42
CA PHE A 16 -5.07 12.68 -13.14
C PHE A 16 -4.14 13.75 -12.58
N ALA A 17 -4.62 14.48 -11.59
CA ALA A 17 -3.78 15.41 -10.87
C ALA A 17 -2.63 14.62 -10.27
N SER A 18 -1.39 15.00 -10.59
CA SER A 18 -0.20 14.50 -9.93
C SER A 18 -0.38 14.71 -8.42
N GLY A 19 -0.30 13.61 -7.66
CA GLY A 19 -0.82 13.56 -6.29
C GLY A 19 -0.15 14.46 -5.26
N PHE A 20 0.94 15.16 -5.57
CA PHE A 20 1.66 16.03 -4.62
C PHE A 20 1.48 17.54 -4.89
N ASP A 21 0.55 17.93 -5.76
CA ASP A 21 0.35 19.32 -6.16
C ASP A 21 -0.74 20.05 -5.33
N SER A 22 -1.22 19.45 -4.25
CA SER A 22 -2.16 20.09 -3.33
C SER A 22 -1.43 20.68 -2.12
N GLU A 23 -1.79 21.88 -1.71
CA GLU A 23 -1.27 22.52 -0.48
C GLU A 23 -1.51 21.65 0.77
N ASP A 24 -2.50 20.77 0.72
CA ASP A 24 -2.91 19.88 1.82
C ASP A 24 -2.25 18.46 1.75
N GLY A 25 -1.40 18.21 0.74
CA GLY A 25 -0.83 16.88 0.48
C GLY A 25 -1.79 15.95 -0.24
N ALA A 26 -1.26 14.84 -0.76
CA ALA A 26 -2.04 13.81 -1.43
C ALA A 26 -2.29 12.62 -0.50
N PRO A 27 -3.53 12.12 -0.40
CA PRO A 27 -3.80 10.95 0.41
C PRO A 27 -3.24 9.69 -0.27
N ILE A 28 -2.42 8.93 0.44
CA ILE A 28 -1.92 7.61 0.01
C ILE A 28 -3.08 6.61 -0.10
N ARG A 29 -4.11 6.83 0.70
CA ARG A 29 -5.33 6.03 0.69
C ARG A 29 -6.54 6.91 0.99
N GLN A 30 -7.64 6.63 0.28
CA GLN A 30 -8.94 7.25 0.54
C GLN A 30 -9.97 6.18 0.89
N GLY A 31 -10.91 6.50 1.80
CA GLY A 31 -12.00 5.61 2.17
C GLY A 31 -12.53 5.88 3.57
N VAL A 32 -13.49 5.05 3.98
CA VAL A 32 -14.17 5.13 5.29
C VAL A 32 -13.54 4.24 6.37
N HIS A 33 -12.44 3.59 6.04
CA HIS A 33 -11.74 2.69 6.95
C HIS A 33 -10.76 3.45 7.83
N ILE A 34 -10.50 2.92 9.01
CA ILE A 34 -9.60 3.55 9.98
C ILE A 34 -8.20 2.99 9.73
N GLU A 35 -7.27 3.86 9.35
CA GLU A 35 -5.85 3.55 9.23
C GLU A 35 -5.15 3.75 10.58
N TRP A 36 -4.36 2.76 10.96
CA TRP A 36 -3.56 2.73 12.17
C TRP A 36 -2.10 2.43 11.87
N TYR A 37 -1.21 2.76 12.81
CA TYR A 37 0.17 2.30 12.77
C TYR A 37 0.81 2.40 11.38
N ARG A 38 1.48 3.51 11.12
CA ARG A 38 2.05 3.81 9.80
C ARG A 38 3.57 3.83 9.90
N THR A 39 4.22 3.28 8.89
CA THR A 39 5.66 3.36 8.72
C THR A 39 6.00 3.63 7.26
N ILE A 40 7.23 4.02 6.99
CA ILE A 40 7.73 4.33 5.66
C ILE A 40 9.13 3.78 5.50
N ALA A 41 9.42 3.21 4.34
CA ALA A 41 10.75 2.82 3.93
C ALA A 41 11.11 3.51 2.59
N PRO A 42 12.39 3.84 2.36
CA PRO A 42 12.81 4.33 1.06
C PRO A 42 12.70 3.22 0.01
N GLY A 43 12.16 3.56 -1.15
CA GLY A 43 12.23 2.75 -2.35
C GLY A 43 13.49 3.08 -3.15
N ARG A 44 13.51 2.66 -4.42
CA ARG A 44 14.55 2.97 -5.38
C ARG A 44 14.23 4.29 -6.09
N ASP A 45 15.25 4.98 -6.58
CA ASP A 45 15.10 6.15 -7.47
C ASP A 45 14.22 7.29 -6.91
N GLY A 46 14.24 7.48 -5.56
CA GLY A 46 13.44 8.51 -4.88
C GLY A 46 11.99 8.10 -4.59
N GLU A 47 11.66 6.83 -4.79
CA GLU A 47 10.37 6.25 -4.37
C GLU A 47 10.27 6.11 -2.85
N ALA A 48 9.04 6.00 -2.35
CA ALA A 48 8.75 5.72 -0.95
C ALA A 48 7.73 4.58 -0.85
N ILE A 49 7.97 3.67 0.09
CA ILE A 49 7.04 2.58 0.39
C ILE A 49 6.38 2.85 1.73
N PHE A 50 5.08 3.06 1.70
CA PHE A 50 4.24 3.27 2.88
C PHE A 50 3.64 1.94 3.30
N VAL A 51 3.65 1.66 4.60
CA VAL A 51 3.05 0.47 5.20
C VAL A 51 2.15 0.89 6.35
N TRP A 52 0.97 0.31 6.44
CA TRP A 52 0.00 0.63 7.50
C TRP A 52 -0.90 -0.56 7.81
N SER A 53 -1.64 -0.48 8.91
CA SER A 53 -2.77 -1.36 9.16
C SER A 53 -4.09 -0.63 8.97
N ASP A 54 -5.09 -1.28 8.38
CA ASP A 54 -6.45 -0.76 8.27
C ASP A 54 -7.50 -1.88 8.37
N THR A 55 -8.77 -1.47 8.44
CA THR A 55 -9.91 -2.36 8.68
C THR A 55 -10.75 -2.61 7.43
N ARG A 56 -10.20 -2.44 6.21
CA ARG A 56 -10.97 -2.58 4.96
C ARG A 56 -11.62 -3.96 4.78
N TYR A 57 -11.08 -4.98 5.40
CA TYR A 57 -11.64 -6.35 5.40
C TYR A 57 -12.27 -6.74 6.75
N GLY A 58 -12.60 -5.75 7.60
CA GLY A 58 -13.30 -5.94 8.86
C GLY A 58 -12.39 -6.01 10.09
N MET A 59 -11.27 -6.72 10.02
CA MET A 59 -10.22 -6.74 11.04
C MET A 59 -9.04 -5.87 10.59
N ARG A 60 -8.11 -5.58 11.49
CA ARG A 60 -6.87 -4.89 11.11
C ARG A 60 -5.95 -5.84 10.39
N ASN A 61 -5.59 -5.48 9.17
CA ASN A 61 -4.66 -6.21 8.31
C ASN A 61 -3.55 -5.26 7.85
N ILE A 62 -2.44 -5.80 7.34
CA ILE A 62 -1.30 -4.99 6.89
C ILE A 62 -1.36 -4.78 5.38
N PHE A 63 -1.17 -3.54 4.99
CA PHE A 63 -1.15 -3.08 3.61
C PHE A 63 0.11 -2.27 3.33
N ALA A 64 0.51 -2.23 2.07
CA ALA A 64 1.63 -1.41 1.62
C ALA A 64 1.32 -0.75 0.28
N HIS A 65 1.93 0.40 0.03
CA HIS A 65 1.86 1.07 -1.26
C HIS A 65 3.16 1.79 -1.57
N LYS A 66 3.54 1.81 -2.84
CA LYS A 66 4.71 2.52 -3.31
C LYS A 66 4.31 3.74 -4.11
N VAL A 67 5.04 4.83 -3.90
CA VAL A 67 4.82 6.13 -4.53
C VAL A 67 6.15 6.63 -5.10
N ASN A 68 6.13 7.17 -6.31
CA ASN A 68 7.29 7.85 -6.88
C ASN A 68 7.39 9.32 -6.43
N GLN A 69 8.43 10.03 -6.86
CA GLN A 69 8.65 11.45 -6.51
C GLN A 69 7.55 12.39 -7.06
N ASP A 70 6.81 11.99 -8.07
CA ASP A 70 5.71 12.75 -8.66
C ASP A 70 4.35 12.46 -7.96
N GLY A 71 4.35 11.59 -6.95
CA GLY A 71 3.16 11.19 -6.20
C GLY A 71 2.31 10.14 -6.90
N GLU A 72 2.82 9.48 -7.92
CA GLU A 72 2.10 8.43 -8.62
C GLU A 72 2.19 7.11 -7.86
N PHE A 73 1.08 6.42 -7.76
CA PHE A 73 0.96 5.10 -7.14
C PHE A 73 1.49 4.02 -8.08
N LEU A 74 2.48 3.26 -7.63
CA LEU A 74 3.18 2.28 -8.46
C LEU A 74 2.66 0.84 -8.30
N TRP A 75 1.90 0.56 -7.22
CA TRP A 75 1.31 -0.77 -6.96
C TRP A 75 -0.22 -0.79 -7.17
N GLY A 76 -0.69 -0.17 -8.26
CA GLY A 76 -2.11 -0.10 -8.61
C GLY A 76 -2.92 0.86 -7.71
N GLU A 77 -4.23 0.76 -7.74
CA GLU A 77 -5.12 1.69 -7.01
C GLU A 77 -5.21 1.40 -5.51
N THR A 78 -5.03 0.16 -5.09
CA THR A 78 -5.28 -0.30 -3.71
C THR A 78 -4.03 -0.64 -2.93
N GLY A 79 -2.86 -0.69 -3.59
CA GLY A 79 -1.61 -1.16 -3.03
C GLY A 79 -1.55 -2.69 -2.88
N ALA A 80 -0.51 -3.17 -2.22
CA ALA A 80 -0.30 -4.57 -1.91
C ALA A 80 -0.99 -4.95 -0.59
N VAL A 81 -1.65 -6.09 -0.58
CA VAL A 81 -2.13 -6.75 0.64
C VAL A 81 -0.96 -7.58 1.19
N VAL A 82 -0.46 -7.24 2.36
CA VAL A 82 0.65 -7.95 3.01
C VAL A 82 0.14 -9.16 3.77
N THR A 83 -1.00 -8.99 4.46
CA THR A 83 -1.76 -10.05 5.11
C THR A 83 -3.22 -9.65 5.25
N ASP A 84 -4.13 -10.61 5.12
CA ASP A 84 -5.59 -10.45 5.23
C ASP A 84 -6.27 -11.56 6.03
N LEU A 85 -5.51 -12.24 6.89
CA LEU A 85 -6.03 -13.32 7.72
C LEU A 85 -6.95 -12.84 8.84
N PRO A 86 -7.85 -13.72 9.33
CA PRO A 86 -8.59 -13.46 10.56
C PRO A 86 -7.65 -13.20 11.75
N GLY A 87 -8.12 -12.38 12.68
CA GLY A 87 -7.31 -11.83 13.74
C GLY A 87 -6.91 -10.40 13.41
N ARG A 88 -6.21 -9.75 14.32
CA ARG A 88 -5.68 -8.41 14.06
C ARG A 88 -4.18 -8.49 13.80
N GLN A 89 -3.72 -7.69 12.87
CA GLN A 89 -2.31 -7.49 12.56
C GLN A 89 -2.00 -6.01 12.75
N GLU A 90 -1.01 -5.70 13.55
CA GLU A 90 -0.74 -4.35 14.06
C GLU A 90 0.75 -4.03 14.08
N ASP A 91 1.06 -2.77 14.36
CA ASP A 91 2.40 -2.24 14.57
C ASP A 91 3.42 -2.62 13.47
N PRO A 92 3.10 -2.38 12.17
CA PRO A 92 4.05 -2.70 11.14
C PRO A 92 5.29 -1.83 11.25
N VAL A 93 6.44 -2.47 11.00
CA VAL A 93 7.73 -1.82 10.77
C VAL A 93 8.22 -2.19 9.38
N ALA A 94 8.92 -1.28 8.71
CA ALA A 94 9.40 -1.50 7.36
C ALA A 94 10.86 -1.09 7.21
N ILE A 95 11.61 -1.88 6.45
CA ILE A 95 12.98 -1.57 6.06
C ILE A 95 13.20 -1.94 4.59
N ALA A 96 13.84 -1.03 3.85
CA ALA A 96 14.20 -1.30 2.45
C ALA A 96 15.15 -2.51 2.35
N ASP A 97 14.97 -3.32 1.31
CA ASP A 97 15.84 -4.48 1.02
C ASP A 97 17.14 -4.09 0.28
N GLY A 98 17.27 -2.83 -0.12
CA GLY A 98 18.43 -2.28 -0.84
C GLY A 98 18.35 -2.46 -2.36
N ILE A 99 17.33 -3.10 -2.90
CA ILE A 99 17.13 -3.32 -4.34
C ILE A 99 15.77 -2.81 -4.85
N GLY A 100 15.03 -2.12 -3.97
CA GLY A 100 13.78 -1.44 -4.29
C GLY A 100 12.51 -2.11 -3.76
N GLY A 101 12.64 -3.23 -3.08
CA GLY A 101 11.61 -3.87 -2.29
C GLY A 101 11.69 -3.53 -0.80
N VAL A 102 10.92 -4.24 0.04
CA VAL A 102 10.77 -3.93 1.45
C VAL A 102 10.53 -5.19 2.28
N PHE A 103 11.25 -5.29 3.42
CA PHE A 103 10.87 -6.21 4.49
C PHE A 103 9.88 -5.50 5.43
N ILE A 104 8.81 -6.20 5.77
CA ILE A 104 7.73 -5.71 6.65
C ILE A 104 7.56 -6.69 7.79
N GLY A 105 7.79 -6.24 9.02
CA GLY A 105 7.50 -7.01 10.24
C GLY A 105 6.25 -6.45 10.92
N TRP A 106 5.47 -7.28 11.61
CA TRP A 106 4.29 -6.86 12.38
C TRP A 106 4.01 -7.76 13.56
N VAL A 107 3.14 -7.32 14.46
CA VAL A 107 2.55 -8.14 15.52
C VAL A 107 1.26 -8.77 15.00
N ASP A 108 1.16 -10.07 15.10
CA ASP A 108 0.05 -10.87 14.59
C ASP A 108 -0.66 -11.62 15.71
N TYR A 109 -1.94 -11.36 15.86
CA TYR A 109 -2.79 -11.96 16.90
C TYR A 109 -3.71 -13.06 16.36
N ARG A 110 -3.30 -13.74 15.26
CA ARG A 110 -4.11 -14.79 14.63
C ARG A 110 -4.25 -16.05 15.49
N PHE A 111 -3.32 -16.29 16.40
CA PHE A 111 -3.27 -17.51 17.22
C PHE A 111 -3.66 -17.26 18.67
N ASP A 112 -3.29 -16.14 19.26
CA ASP A 112 -3.54 -15.80 20.65
C ASP A 112 -3.59 -14.28 20.92
N ALA A 113 -3.69 -13.90 22.19
CA ALA A 113 -3.82 -12.51 22.62
C ALA A 113 -2.45 -11.82 22.91
N GLU A 114 -1.39 -12.58 23.02
CA GLU A 114 -0.03 -12.08 23.29
C GLU A 114 0.59 -11.53 22.00
N GLY A 115 0.28 -12.16 20.86
CA GLY A 115 0.73 -11.75 19.53
C GLY A 115 2.14 -12.24 19.20
N ASP A 116 2.25 -12.83 18.02
CA ASP A 116 3.50 -13.33 17.45
C ASP A 116 4.14 -12.28 16.53
N ILE A 117 5.44 -12.39 16.29
CA ILE A 117 6.15 -11.57 15.31
C ILE A 117 6.21 -12.29 13.98
N PHE A 118 5.64 -11.65 12.96
CA PHE A 118 5.65 -12.12 11.58
C PHE A 118 6.44 -11.17 10.69
N ILE A 119 6.90 -11.69 9.55
CA ILE A 119 7.60 -10.92 8.51
C ILE A 119 7.12 -11.32 7.12
N GLN A 120 7.10 -10.35 6.23
CA GLN A 120 6.93 -10.51 4.78
C GLN A 120 8.03 -9.74 4.06
N HIS A 121 8.36 -10.19 2.85
CA HIS A 121 9.21 -9.48 1.92
C HIS A 121 8.42 -9.21 0.64
N LEU A 122 8.33 -7.96 0.23
CA LEU A 122 7.78 -7.57 -1.05
C LEU A 122 8.92 -7.17 -1.98
N ASP A 123 8.86 -7.60 -3.23
CA ASP A 123 9.78 -7.15 -4.27
C ASP A 123 9.47 -5.71 -4.73
N TRP A 124 10.23 -5.23 -5.71
CA TRP A 124 10.05 -3.89 -6.26
C TRP A 124 8.67 -3.66 -6.90
N ASP A 125 8.03 -4.68 -7.43
CA ASP A 125 6.70 -4.61 -8.03
C ASP A 125 5.56 -4.81 -7.02
N GLY A 126 5.89 -5.08 -5.75
CA GLY A 126 4.91 -5.33 -4.68
C GLY A 126 4.45 -6.79 -4.59
N ASN A 127 5.16 -7.71 -5.25
CA ASN A 127 4.84 -9.12 -5.14
C ASN A 127 5.42 -9.71 -3.85
N ILE A 128 4.65 -10.62 -3.24
CA ILE A 128 5.05 -11.37 -2.05
C ILE A 128 6.14 -12.37 -2.40
N LEU A 129 7.23 -12.39 -1.63
CA LEU A 129 8.39 -13.26 -1.84
C LEU A 129 8.52 -14.38 -0.79
N LEU A 130 7.89 -14.24 0.38
CA LEU A 130 7.83 -15.28 1.41
C LEU A 130 6.49 -16.04 1.32
N ASP A 131 6.18 -16.88 2.31
CA ASP A 131 4.91 -17.59 2.35
C ASP A 131 3.74 -16.61 2.37
N GLU A 132 2.62 -17.01 1.79
CA GLU A 132 1.39 -16.21 1.82
C GLU A 132 1.04 -15.86 3.28
N ASN A 133 0.73 -14.57 3.51
CA ASN A 133 0.49 -14.01 4.85
C ASN A 133 1.68 -14.05 5.82
N GLY A 134 2.89 -14.17 5.32
CA GLY A 134 4.13 -14.05 6.07
C GLY A 134 4.56 -15.30 6.83
N ILE A 135 5.78 -15.27 7.31
CA ILE A 135 6.37 -16.32 8.14
C ILE A 135 6.58 -15.81 9.58
N ALA A 136 6.39 -16.69 10.56
CA ALA A 136 6.63 -16.37 11.96
C ALA A 136 8.15 -16.28 12.24
N LEU A 137 8.58 -15.17 12.86
CA LEU A 137 9.94 -15.00 13.36
C LEU A 137 10.06 -15.41 14.84
N ALA A 138 9.03 -15.12 15.63
CA ALA A 138 8.94 -15.47 17.03
C ALA A 138 7.50 -15.80 17.39
N GLN A 139 7.31 -16.86 18.13
CA GLN A 139 6.04 -17.29 18.70
C GLN A 139 6.19 -17.35 20.23
N VAL A 140 5.24 -16.76 20.94
CA VAL A 140 5.20 -16.68 22.43
C VAL A 140 4.11 -17.59 22.99
#